data_9b02cc263bf45cd7161db842e8dea284
#
_entry.id   9b02cc263bf45cd7161db842e8dea284
#
_cell.length_a   1.000
_cell.length_b   1.000
_cell.length_c   1.000
_cell.angle_alpha   90.00
_cell.angle_beta   90.00
_cell.angle_gamma   90.00
#
_symmetry.space_group_name_H-M   'P 1'
#
loop_
_entity.id
_entity.type
_entity.pdbx_description
1 polymer ?
#
loop_
_entity_poly.entity_id
_entity_poly.type
_entity_poly.pdbx_seq_one_letter_code
_entity_poly.pdbx_strand_id
1 'polypeptide(L)' 'MGDGNTWGRSREASDFDAVLTATEAAGFLKLSPRTLEKWRSEGVGPPVLRMGRRVAYARRDLVRWLAEQEARGRKE' A
#
# COMPACT_ATOMS: atom_id res chain seq x y z
N MET A 1 -4.11 27.55 4.59
CA MET A 1 -3.60 27.26 4.60
C MET A 1 -3.12 26.39 5.13
N GLY A 2 -2.82 26.36 5.51
CA GLY A 2 -2.15 25.46 6.05
C GLY A 2 -2.53 24.15 5.82
N ASP A 3 -3.47 23.85 5.56
CA ASP A 3 -3.88 22.70 5.44
C ASP A 3 -3.19 21.99 4.46
N GLY A 4 -3.05 22.45 3.42
CA GLY A 4 -2.33 21.80 2.46
C GLY A 4 -0.97 21.59 2.90
N ASN A 5 -0.53 22.47 3.69
CA ASN A 5 0.76 22.38 4.14
C ASN A 5 1.00 21.30 5.06
N THR A 6 0.01 20.84 5.74
CA THR A 6 0.18 19.76 6.65
C THR A 6 0.66 18.57 5.88
N TRP A 7 0.14 18.36 4.70
CA TRP A 7 0.58 17.27 3.91
C TRP A 7 2.02 17.47 3.53
N GLY A 8 2.36 18.62 3.11
CA GLY A 8 3.70 18.91 2.67
C GLY A 8 4.70 18.73 3.75
N ARG A 9 4.34 19.14 4.95
CA ARG A 9 5.26 19.08 5.98
C ARG A 9 5.57 17.72 6.41
N SER A 10 4.68 16.82 6.31
CA SER A 10 4.96 15.51 6.77
C SER A 10 5.57 14.68 5.70
N ARG A 11 5.91 15.27 4.59
CA ARG A 11 6.44 14.54 3.50
C ARG A 11 7.60 13.66 3.84
N GLU A 12 8.51 14.12 4.59
CA GLU A 12 9.64 13.35 4.89
C GLU A 12 9.33 12.16 5.69
N ALA A 13 8.55 12.31 6.70
CA ALA A 13 8.21 11.20 7.51
C ALA A 13 7.15 10.40 6.81
N SER A 14 6.43 11.02 5.95
CA SER A 14 5.32 10.37 5.37
C SER A 14 5.65 9.45 4.23
N ASP A 15 6.91 9.39 3.83
CA ASP A 15 7.28 8.46 2.80
C ASP A 15 6.88 7.08 3.25
N PHE A 16 7.03 6.77 4.52
CA PHE A 16 6.71 5.48 5.05
C PHE A 16 5.21 5.33 5.24
N ASP A 17 4.54 6.41 5.55
CA ASP A 17 3.11 6.39 5.78
C ASP A 17 2.28 6.82 4.60
N ALA A 18 2.89 7.01 3.47
CA ALA A 18 2.16 7.48 2.31
C ALA A 18 1.04 6.54 1.94
N VAL A 19 -0.01 7.11 1.42
CA VAL A 19 -1.14 6.34 0.94
C VAL A 19 -1.01 6.22 -0.56
N LEU A 20 -1.11 5.02 -1.06
CA LEU A 20 -0.95 4.76 -2.48
C LEU A 20 -2.26 4.33 -3.10
N THR A 21 -2.46 4.70 -4.34
CA THR A 21 -3.62 4.20 -5.08
C THR A 21 -3.35 2.74 -5.40
N ALA A 22 -4.37 2.05 -5.84
CA ALA A 22 -4.21 0.65 -6.20
C ALA A 22 -3.16 0.49 -7.30
N THR A 23 -3.15 1.40 -8.27
CA THR A 23 -2.18 1.32 -9.34
C THR A 23 -0.77 1.55 -8.82
N GLU A 24 -0.61 2.53 -7.93
CA GLU A 24 0.70 2.80 -7.36
C GLU A 24 1.17 1.65 -6.51
N ALA A 25 0.26 1.05 -5.75
CA ALA A 25 0.61 -0.08 -4.91
C ALA A 25 1.05 -1.26 -5.75
N ALA A 26 0.35 -1.50 -6.85
CA ALA A 26 0.71 -2.59 -7.74
C ALA A 26 2.11 -2.36 -8.28
N GLY A 27 2.41 -1.12 -8.66
CA GLY A 27 3.76 -0.81 -9.15
C GLY A 27 4.80 -1.05 -8.08
N PHE A 28 4.48 -0.67 -6.85
CA PHE A 28 5.41 -0.86 -5.75
C PHE A 28 5.70 -2.35 -5.54
N LEU A 29 4.68 -3.17 -5.72
CA LEU A 29 4.82 -4.60 -5.54
C LEU A 29 5.24 -5.32 -6.81
N LYS A 30 5.39 -4.58 -7.90
CA LYS A 30 5.76 -5.15 -9.19
C LYS A 30 4.72 -6.13 -9.69
N LEU A 31 3.46 -5.81 -9.46
CA LEU A 31 2.36 -6.63 -9.92
C LEU A 31 1.52 -5.82 -10.88
N SER A 32 0.68 -6.49 -11.65
CA SER A 32 -0.24 -5.76 -12.48
C SER A 32 -1.40 -5.30 -11.58
N PRO A 33 -2.01 -4.17 -11.90
CA PRO A 33 -3.14 -3.70 -11.11
C PRO A 33 -4.27 -4.72 -11.06
N ARG A 34 -4.43 -5.47 -12.12
CA ARG A 34 -5.47 -6.48 -12.18
C ARG A 34 -5.22 -7.59 -11.16
N THR A 35 -3.99 -8.00 -10.99
CA THR A 35 -3.65 -9.02 -10.03
C THR A 35 -3.95 -8.53 -8.62
N LEU A 36 -3.58 -7.29 -8.33
CA LEU A 36 -3.81 -6.74 -7.01
C LEU A 36 -5.30 -6.63 -6.74
N GLU A 37 -6.06 -6.24 -7.72
CA GLU A 37 -7.49 -6.12 -7.56
C GLU A 37 -8.12 -7.50 -7.32
N LYS A 38 -7.64 -8.50 -8.00
CA LYS A 38 -8.15 -9.83 -7.82
C LYS A 38 -7.87 -10.31 -6.41
N TRP A 39 -6.67 -10.08 -5.93
CA TRP A 39 -6.32 -10.46 -4.58
C TRP A 39 -7.22 -9.76 -3.57
N ARG A 40 -7.45 -8.48 -3.78
CA ARG A 40 -8.29 -7.73 -2.87
C ARG A 40 -9.70 -8.32 -2.82
N SER A 41 -10.25 -8.67 -3.96
CA SER A 41 -11.59 -9.20 -3.99
C SER A 41 -11.65 -10.59 -3.39
N GLU A 42 -10.54 -11.30 -3.36
CA GLU A 42 -10.50 -12.62 -2.77
C GLU A 42 -10.13 -12.58 -1.29
N GLY A 43 -9.88 -11.41 -0.78
CA GLY A 43 -9.52 -11.28 0.62
C GLY A 43 -8.10 -11.68 0.94
N VAL A 44 -7.22 -11.67 -0.06
CA VAL A 44 -5.82 -12.00 0.17
C VAL A 44 -4.97 -10.82 -0.23
N GLY A 45 -3.70 -10.89 -0.01
CA GLY A 45 -2.80 -9.82 -0.36
C GLY A 45 -2.64 -8.85 0.80
N PRO A 46 -2.04 -7.71 0.55
CA PRO A 46 -1.79 -6.74 1.63
C PRO A 46 -3.07 -6.08 2.12
N PRO A 47 -3.03 -5.52 3.32
CA PRO A 47 -4.20 -4.85 3.86
C PRO A 47 -4.61 -3.66 3.00
N VAL A 48 -5.89 -3.37 3.00
CA VAL A 48 -6.44 -2.32 2.19
C VAL A 48 -7.05 -1.24 3.06
N LEU A 49 -6.93 0.00 2.64
CA LEU A 49 -7.60 1.10 3.31
C LEU A 49 -8.83 1.43 2.49
N ARG A 50 -9.95 1.54 3.14
CA ARG A 50 -11.15 1.93 2.45
C ARG A 50 -11.45 3.36 2.78
N MET A 51 -11.50 4.20 1.78
CA MET A 51 -11.73 5.60 1.98
C MET A 51 -12.96 6.00 1.17
N GLY A 52 -14.12 5.85 1.77
CA GLY A 52 -15.34 6.08 1.07
C GLY A 52 -15.50 5.02 0.01
N ARG A 53 -15.58 5.43 -1.22
CA ARG A 53 -15.70 4.50 -2.31
C ARG A 53 -14.38 4.11 -2.88
N ARG A 54 -13.33 4.73 -2.40
CA ARG A 54 -12.02 4.46 -2.93
C ARG A 54 -11.30 3.42 -2.13
N VAL A 55 -10.38 2.74 -2.78
CA VAL A 55 -9.54 1.76 -2.13
C VAL A 55 -8.12 2.26 -2.27
N ALA A 56 -7.38 2.20 -1.22
CA ALA A 56 -6.00 2.64 -1.23
C ALA A 56 -5.17 1.70 -0.38
N TYR A 57 -3.89 1.91 -0.36
CA TYR A 57 -2.98 1.05 0.40
C TYR A 57 -1.99 1.94 1.14
N ALA A 58 -1.69 1.60 2.37
CA ALA A 58 -0.69 2.34 3.11
C ALA A 58 0.66 1.74 2.79
N ARG A 59 1.61 2.59 2.46
CA ARG A 59 2.93 2.11 2.11
C ARG A 59 3.53 1.24 3.19
N ARG A 60 3.38 1.63 4.45
CA ARG A 60 3.95 0.84 5.53
C ARG A 60 3.33 -0.54 5.60
N ASP A 61 2.06 -0.67 5.21
CA ASP A 61 1.42 -1.97 5.21
C ASP A 61 1.99 -2.83 4.08
N LEU A 62 2.31 -2.20 2.96
CA LEU A 62 2.90 -2.95 1.85
C LEU A 62 4.29 -3.44 2.21
N VAL A 63 5.04 -2.59 2.89
CA VAL A 63 6.39 -2.96 3.30
C VAL A 63 6.32 -4.13 4.27
N ARG A 64 5.41 -4.05 5.22
CA ARG A 64 5.28 -5.10 6.20
C ARG A 64 4.83 -6.41 5.54
N TRP A 65 3.89 -6.31 4.62
CA TRP A 65 3.38 -7.48 3.94
C TRP A 65 4.49 -8.13 3.11
N LEU A 66 5.31 -7.32 2.44
CA LEU A 66 6.41 -7.86 1.67
C LEU A 66 7.39 -8.59 2.57
N ALA A 67 7.68 -8.03 3.73
CA ALA A 67 8.60 -8.67 4.65
C ALA A 67 8.05 -10.02 5.10
N GLU A 68 6.74 -10.11 5.28
CA GLU A 68 6.14 -11.36 5.66
C GLU A 68 6.24 -12.39 4.54
N GLN A 69 6.05 -11.94 3.30
CA GLN A 69 6.15 -12.86 2.18
C GLN A 69 7.58 -13.35 2.01
N GLU A 70 8.51 -12.47 2.24
CA GLU A 70 9.90 -12.82 2.14
C GLU A 70 10.26 -13.85 3.20
N ALA A 71 9.78 -13.68 4.40
CA ALA A 71 10.05 -14.61 5.46
C ALA A 71 9.45 -15.98 5.12
N ARG A 72 8.27 -15.99 4.53
CA ARG A 72 7.69 -17.25 4.15
C ARG A 72 8.45 -17.92 3.04
N GLY A 73 8.93 -17.13 2.13
CA GLY A 73 9.68 -17.67 1.02
C GLY A 73 10.98 -18.28 1.43
N ARG A 74 11.51 -17.84 2.57
CA ARG A 74 12.75 -18.38 3.02
C ARG A 74 12.59 -19.54 3.91
N LYS A 75 11.38 -19.97 4.10
CA LYS A 75 11.15 -20.98 4.97
C LYS A 75 11.83 -22.21 4.67
N GLU A 76 12.18 -22.50 3.57
CA GLU A 76 12.82 -23.62 3.30
C GLU A 76 14.08 -23.64 3.43
#